data_f8801bc39bb6bb20e2f6f75266e12627
#
_entry.id   f8801bc39bb6bb20e2f6f75266e12627
#
_cell.length_a   1.000
_cell.length_b   1.000
_cell.length_c   1.000
_cell.angle_alpha   90.00
_cell.angle_beta   90.00
_cell.angle_gamma   90.00
#
_symmetry.space_group_name_H-M   'P 1'
#
loop_
_entity.id
_entity.type
_entity.pdbx_description
1 polymer ?
#
loop_
_entity_poly.entity_id
_entity_poly.type
_entity_poly.pdbx_seq_one_letter_code
_entity_poly.pdbx_strand_id
1 'polypeptide(L)'
;KKELGSLVELFGHLQSSAGEAAVQFTGSLTGAQYGQERVTFLNSLVGKMSETTELPTIREIEGLWYELQREMIASGEVVSFTTNVIDVDGETSECEVTRVGLFNAVCDGKYLEYATSKGQYAFLPRQPAGRFTKTAKNVGNAEAGEQVRFGVDPTGPTGGSLLANLIQTPSLMERAQQGREVGYAIIAVGLVAVIFSFWKLYSLYITGTAVRKQTTNKAADPSNPLGRVLKVGQDNFNKDIDTLELKLAEAIMAERPAIDMGIGFIKIISVIAPLAG
;
A
#
# COMPACT_ATOMS: atom_id res chain seq x y z
N LYS A 1 -2.13 -45.54 -41.41
CA LYS A 1 -1.03 -44.63 -40.95
C LYS A 1 -1.50 -43.18 -40.71
N LYS A 2 -2.42 -42.63 -41.53
CA LYS A 2 -2.93 -41.24 -41.34
C LYS A 2 -3.80 -41.12 -40.09
N GLU A 3 -4.65 -42.10 -39.78
CA GLU A 3 -5.50 -42.12 -38.61
C GLU A 3 -4.70 -42.32 -37.29
N LEU A 4 -3.61 -43.12 -37.33
CA LEU A 4 -2.72 -43.25 -36.17
C LEU A 4 -1.99 -41.93 -35.88
N GLY A 5 -1.62 -41.13 -36.91
CA GLY A 5 -0.99 -39.86 -36.70
C GLY A 5 -1.92 -38.82 -36.01
N SER A 6 -3.20 -38.80 -36.41
CA SER A 6 -4.19 -37.89 -35.79
C SER A 6 -4.55 -38.29 -34.34
N LEU A 7 -4.50 -39.58 -34.02
CA LEU A 7 -4.69 -40.04 -32.63
C LEU A 7 -3.51 -39.65 -31.72
N VAL A 8 -2.27 -39.76 -32.20
CA VAL A 8 -1.09 -39.35 -31.45
C VAL A 8 -1.11 -37.85 -31.16
N GLU A 9 -1.52 -37.05 -32.15
CA GLU A 9 -1.67 -35.60 -32.00
C GLU A 9 -2.76 -35.26 -30.95
N LEU A 10 -3.92 -35.94 -31.03
CA LEU A 10 -5.01 -35.76 -30.06
C LEU A 10 -4.58 -36.09 -28.61
N PHE A 11 -3.85 -37.16 -28.43
CA PHE A 11 -3.32 -37.54 -27.09
C PHE A 11 -2.28 -36.55 -26.59
N GLY A 12 -1.46 -35.99 -27.47
CA GLY A 12 -0.54 -34.91 -27.12
C GLY A 12 -1.27 -33.66 -26.61
N HIS A 13 -2.36 -33.28 -27.26
CA HIS A 13 -3.20 -32.18 -26.79
C HIS A 13 -3.89 -32.47 -25.45
N LEU A 14 -4.43 -33.69 -25.27
CA LEU A 14 -5.03 -34.10 -24.00
C LEU A 14 -4.01 -34.09 -22.85
N GLN A 15 -2.80 -34.59 -23.11
CA GLN A 15 -1.71 -34.59 -22.13
C GLN A 15 -1.33 -33.15 -21.72
N SER A 16 -1.17 -32.25 -22.71
CA SER A 16 -0.86 -30.85 -22.44
C SER A 16 -1.97 -30.21 -21.61
N SER A 17 -3.24 -30.37 -22.02
CA SER A 17 -4.38 -29.83 -21.31
C SER A 17 -4.52 -30.37 -19.88
N ALA A 18 -4.29 -31.66 -19.67
CA ALA A 18 -4.31 -32.28 -18.34
C ALA A 18 -3.16 -31.75 -17.46
N GLY A 19 -1.96 -31.57 -18.05
CA GLY A 19 -0.81 -31.02 -17.35
C GLY A 19 -1.01 -29.56 -16.95
N GLU A 20 -1.52 -28.76 -17.86
CA GLU A 20 -1.85 -27.34 -17.57
C GLU A 20 -2.94 -27.24 -16.48
N ALA A 21 -3.98 -28.06 -16.57
CA ALA A 21 -5.03 -28.13 -15.55
C ALA A 21 -4.48 -28.54 -14.18
N ALA A 22 -3.59 -29.53 -14.12
CA ALA A 22 -2.96 -29.97 -12.87
C ALA A 22 -2.16 -28.85 -12.20
N VAL A 23 -1.38 -28.09 -12.99
CA VAL A 23 -0.62 -26.93 -12.50
C VAL A 23 -1.56 -25.83 -11.97
N GLN A 24 -2.59 -25.49 -12.73
CA GLN A 24 -3.59 -24.48 -12.35
C GLN A 24 -4.33 -24.88 -11.05
N PHE A 25 -4.80 -26.11 -10.95
CA PHE A 25 -5.57 -26.58 -9.81
C PHE A 25 -4.73 -26.73 -8.54
N THR A 26 -3.42 -26.94 -8.68
CA THR A 26 -2.51 -26.99 -7.55
C THR A 26 -2.51 -25.68 -6.76
N GLY A 27 -2.59 -24.54 -7.43
CA GLY A 27 -2.61 -23.21 -6.80
C GLY A 27 -4.02 -22.62 -6.63
N SER A 28 -5.07 -23.29 -7.09
CA SER A 28 -6.42 -22.75 -7.08
C SER A 28 -7.02 -22.71 -5.68
N LEU A 29 -7.72 -21.62 -5.36
CA LEU A 29 -8.50 -21.47 -4.13
C LEU A 29 -9.53 -22.58 -3.94
N THR A 30 -10.05 -23.14 -5.02
CA THR A 30 -11.00 -24.27 -4.99
C THR A 30 -10.40 -25.57 -4.44
N GLY A 31 -9.05 -25.63 -4.32
CA GLY A 31 -8.34 -26.79 -3.76
C GLY A 31 -8.74 -27.12 -2.30
N ALA A 32 -9.05 -26.09 -1.51
CA ALA A 32 -9.55 -26.28 -0.14
C ALA A 32 -10.99 -26.82 -0.07
N GLN A 33 -11.80 -26.57 -1.10
CA GLN A 33 -13.18 -27.02 -1.20
C GLN A 33 -13.30 -28.43 -1.80
N TYR A 34 -12.53 -28.70 -2.86
CA TYR A 34 -12.65 -29.94 -3.64
C TYR A 34 -11.55 -30.96 -3.38
N GLY A 35 -10.57 -30.63 -2.55
CA GLY A 35 -9.44 -31.51 -2.24
C GLY A 35 -8.36 -31.57 -3.31
N GLN A 36 -7.22 -32.16 -2.94
CA GLN A 36 -6.06 -32.34 -3.81
C GLN A 36 -6.12 -33.62 -4.66
N GLU A 37 -7.11 -34.48 -4.44
CA GLU A 37 -7.28 -35.77 -5.16
C GLU A 37 -7.42 -35.50 -6.68
N ARG A 38 -8.06 -34.41 -7.08
CA ARG A 38 -8.21 -34.05 -8.49
C ARG A 38 -6.85 -33.74 -9.15
N VAL A 39 -5.92 -33.12 -8.44
CA VAL A 39 -4.55 -32.87 -8.93
C VAL A 39 -3.80 -34.18 -9.07
N THR A 40 -3.95 -35.08 -8.11
CA THR A 40 -3.36 -36.43 -8.17
C THR A 40 -3.91 -37.22 -9.36
N PHE A 41 -5.21 -37.14 -9.61
CA PHE A 41 -5.85 -37.75 -10.77
C PHE A 41 -5.29 -37.22 -12.09
N LEU A 42 -5.20 -35.87 -12.24
CA LEU A 42 -4.67 -35.26 -13.45
C LEU A 42 -3.19 -35.60 -13.69
N ASN A 43 -2.38 -35.61 -12.64
CA ASN A 43 -0.98 -36.03 -12.73
C ASN A 43 -0.82 -37.46 -13.13
N SER A 44 -1.68 -38.38 -12.61
CA SER A 44 -1.69 -39.79 -13.00
C SER A 44 -2.07 -39.96 -14.48
N LEU A 45 -3.03 -39.17 -14.96
CA LEU A 45 -3.45 -39.16 -16.36
C LEU A 45 -2.33 -38.69 -17.28
N VAL A 46 -1.61 -37.60 -16.91
CA VAL A 46 -0.44 -37.11 -17.63
C VAL A 46 0.66 -38.17 -17.68
N GLY A 47 0.97 -38.82 -16.54
CA GLY A 47 1.97 -39.87 -16.47
C GLY A 47 1.64 -41.03 -17.39
N LYS A 48 0.38 -41.47 -17.41
CA LYS A 48 -0.11 -42.56 -18.26
C LYS A 48 0.03 -42.25 -19.73
N MET A 49 -0.25 -41.00 -20.16
CA MET A 49 -0.11 -40.56 -21.54
C MET A 49 1.36 -40.28 -21.96
N SER A 50 2.25 -40.11 -21.00
CA SER A 50 3.69 -39.95 -21.25
C SER A 50 4.38 -41.27 -21.53
N GLU A 51 3.93 -42.31 -20.87
CA GLU A 51 4.42 -43.70 -21.08
C GLU A 51 3.67 -44.28 -22.27
N THR A 52 4.30 -44.31 -23.43
CA THR A 52 3.75 -44.74 -24.76
C THR A 52 3.03 -46.08 -24.78
N THR A 53 2.84 -46.76 -23.68
CA THR A 53 2.30 -48.10 -23.57
C THR A 53 0.82 -48.18 -23.19
N GLU A 54 0.25 -47.16 -22.57
CA GLU A 54 -1.14 -47.19 -22.15
C GLU A 54 -1.92 -45.96 -22.65
N LEU A 55 -3.07 -46.23 -23.26
CA LEU A 55 -4.00 -45.18 -23.68
C LEU A 55 -4.96 -44.83 -22.55
N PRO A 56 -5.34 -43.54 -22.39
CA PRO A 56 -6.35 -43.17 -21.42
C PRO A 56 -7.70 -43.80 -21.78
N THR A 57 -8.41 -44.21 -20.76
CA THR A 57 -9.77 -44.75 -20.91
C THR A 57 -10.75 -43.58 -21.15
N ILE A 58 -11.92 -43.88 -21.71
CA ILE A 58 -13.00 -42.92 -21.91
C ILE A 58 -13.38 -42.27 -20.55
N ARG A 59 -13.42 -43.01 -19.49
CA ARG A 59 -13.72 -42.51 -18.13
C ARG A 59 -12.68 -41.49 -17.63
N GLU A 60 -11.42 -41.68 -17.95
CA GLU A 60 -10.36 -40.75 -17.56
C GLU A 60 -10.47 -39.47 -18.37
N ILE A 61 -10.84 -39.54 -19.66
CA ILE A 61 -11.10 -38.36 -20.48
C ILE A 61 -12.34 -37.61 -20.00
N GLU A 62 -13.41 -38.32 -19.64
CA GLU A 62 -14.59 -37.72 -19.04
C GLU A 62 -14.29 -37.10 -17.69
N GLY A 63 -13.41 -37.72 -16.89
CA GLY A 63 -12.93 -37.17 -15.64
C GLY A 63 -12.18 -35.86 -15.79
N LEU A 64 -11.28 -35.76 -16.78
CA LEU A 64 -10.60 -34.51 -17.11
C LEU A 64 -11.62 -33.43 -17.46
N TRP A 65 -12.58 -33.77 -18.32
CA TRP A 65 -13.62 -32.81 -18.74
C TRP A 65 -14.49 -32.35 -17.58
N TYR A 66 -14.84 -33.28 -16.68
CA TYR A 66 -15.61 -32.99 -15.45
C TYR A 66 -14.86 -32.01 -14.54
N GLU A 67 -13.56 -32.21 -14.30
CA GLU A 67 -12.76 -31.34 -13.44
C GLU A 67 -12.60 -29.93 -14.04
N LEU A 68 -12.39 -29.84 -15.36
CA LEU A 68 -12.35 -28.55 -16.06
C LEU A 68 -13.68 -27.79 -15.93
N GLN A 69 -14.80 -28.47 -16.17
CA GLN A 69 -16.13 -27.83 -16.02
C GLN A 69 -16.40 -27.42 -14.57
N ARG A 70 -16.03 -28.25 -13.59
CA ARG A 70 -16.19 -27.94 -12.18
C ARG A 70 -15.43 -26.68 -11.80
N GLU A 71 -14.19 -26.53 -12.26
CA GLU A 71 -13.38 -25.34 -12.00
C GLU A 71 -13.98 -24.09 -12.69
N MET A 72 -14.46 -24.24 -13.93
CA MET A 72 -15.14 -23.17 -14.66
C MET A 72 -16.38 -22.67 -13.91
N ILE A 73 -17.24 -23.57 -13.42
CA ILE A 73 -18.41 -23.21 -12.63
C ILE A 73 -17.99 -22.52 -11.34
N ALA A 74 -17.05 -23.11 -10.60
CA ALA A 74 -16.55 -22.58 -9.36
C ALA A 74 -15.89 -21.18 -9.51
N SER A 75 -15.33 -20.89 -10.69
CA SER A 75 -14.75 -19.56 -10.97
C SER A 75 -15.77 -18.43 -10.94
N GLY A 76 -17.02 -18.73 -11.25
CA GLY A 76 -18.14 -17.75 -11.25
C GLY A 76 -18.96 -17.72 -9.97
N GLU A 77 -18.69 -18.61 -9.00
CA GLU A 77 -19.51 -18.74 -7.80
C GLU A 77 -18.95 -17.95 -6.62
N VAL A 78 -19.88 -17.40 -5.82
CA VAL A 78 -19.62 -16.98 -4.45
C VAL A 78 -20.24 -18.02 -3.53
N VAL A 79 -19.42 -18.69 -2.74
CA VAL A 79 -19.86 -19.83 -1.92
C VAL A 79 -19.26 -19.77 -0.52
N SER A 80 -20.09 -20.06 0.49
CA SER A 80 -19.65 -20.17 1.88
C SER A 80 -19.65 -21.65 2.30
N PHE A 81 -18.60 -22.09 2.96
CA PHE A 81 -18.45 -23.45 3.47
C PHE A 81 -17.48 -23.48 4.66
N THR A 82 -17.69 -24.43 5.54
CA THR A 82 -16.84 -24.63 6.72
C THR A 82 -15.61 -25.46 6.35
N THR A 83 -14.43 -24.96 6.69
CA THR A 83 -13.16 -25.68 6.45
C THR A 83 -12.11 -25.27 7.48
N ASN A 84 -11.05 -26.06 7.55
CA ASN A 84 -9.91 -25.77 8.40
C ASN A 84 -9.03 -24.66 7.80
N VAL A 85 -8.72 -23.67 8.61
CA VAL A 85 -7.88 -22.52 8.25
C VAL A 85 -6.70 -22.43 9.21
N ILE A 86 -5.51 -22.21 8.69
CA ILE A 86 -4.27 -22.07 9.45
C ILE A 86 -4.16 -20.63 9.92
N ASP A 87 -3.98 -20.42 11.23
CA ASP A 87 -3.74 -19.10 11.78
C ASP A 87 -2.26 -18.69 11.62
N VAL A 88 -1.99 -17.40 11.90
CA VAL A 88 -0.64 -16.79 11.81
C VAL A 88 0.37 -17.52 12.71
N ASP A 89 -0.09 -18.07 13.83
CA ASP A 89 0.73 -18.86 14.77
C ASP A 89 0.93 -20.32 14.35
N GLY A 90 0.34 -20.73 13.21
CA GLY A 90 0.43 -22.07 12.65
C GLY A 90 -0.60 -23.06 13.20
N GLU A 91 -1.46 -22.63 14.10
CA GLU A 91 -2.57 -23.42 14.62
C GLU A 91 -3.69 -23.55 13.57
N THR A 92 -4.40 -24.67 13.56
CA THR A 92 -5.50 -24.91 12.63
C THR A 92 -6.83 -24.81 13.38
N SER A 93 -7.72 -23.96 12.89
CA SER A 93 -9.07 -23.80 13.44
C SER A 93 -10.12 -23.91 12.34
N GLU A 94 -11.31 -24.35 12.71
CA GLU A 94 -12.45 -24.43 11.81
C GLU A 94 -13.03 -23.04 11.59
N CYS A 95 -13.27 -22.67 10.33
CA CYS A 95 -13.83 -21.37 9.96
C CYS A 95 -14.84 -21.49 8.81
N GLU A 96 -15.88 -20.68 8.86
CA GLU A 96 -16.78 -20.49 7.73
C GLU A 96 -16.12 -19.54 6.72
N VAL A 97 -15.66 -20.13 5.63
CA VAL A 97 -14.94 -19.41 4.57
C VAL A 97 -15.91 -19.06 3.45
N THR A 98 -15.94 -17.79 3.06
CA THR A 98 -16.62 -17.34 1.85
C THR A 98 -15.58 -17.17 0.74
N ARG A 99 -15.68 -17.98 -0.31
CA ARG A 99 -14.86 -17.93 -1.52
C ARG A 99 -15.58 -17.13 -2.62
N VAL A 100 -14.89 -16.18 -3.20
CA VAL A 100 -15.38 -15.33 -4.31
C VAL A 100 -14.64 -15.73 -5.59
N GLY A 101 -15.22 -16.58 -6.38
CA GLY A 101 -14.61 -17.14 -7.59
C GLY A 101 -13.27 -17.80 -7.29
N LEU A 102 -12.30 -17.55 -8.15
CA LEU A 102 -10.89 -17.94 -7.97
C LEU A 102 -10.04 -16.79 -7.42
N PHE A 103 -10.67 -15.66 -7.06
CA PHE A 103 -9.95 -14.44 -6.74
C PHE A 103 -9.57 -14.33 -5.28
N ASN A 104 -10.54 -14.51 -4.38
CA ASN A 104 -10.33 -14.33 -2.95
C ASN A 104 -11.13 -15.32 -2.12
N ALA A 105 -10.59 -15.64 -0.94
CA ALA A 105 -11.30 -16.29 0.14
C ALA A 105 -11.20 -15.43 1.40
N VAL A 106 -12.27 -15.40 2.19
CA VAL A 106 -12.33 -14.62 3.44
C VAL A 106 -12.97 -15.42 4.55
N CYS A 107 -12.53 -15.18 5.78
CA CYS A 107 -13.11 -15.71 7.01
C CYS A 107 -13.11 -14.60 8.06
N ASP A 108 -14.21 -14.39 8.78
CA ASP A 108 -14.36 -13.36 9.82
C ASP A 108 -13.91 -11.95 9.40
N GLY A 109 -14.12 -11.60 8.13
CA GLY A 109 -13.73 -10.32 7.57
C GLY A 109 -12.22 -10.18 7.30
N LYS A 110 -11.45 -11.27 7.37
CA LYS A 110 -10.03 -11.33 7.03
C LYS A 110 -9.84 -12.07 5.72
N TYR A 111 -8.91 -11.62 4.91
CA TYR A 111 -8.50 -12.29 3.68
C TYR A 111 -7.60 -13.48 3.99
N LEU A 112 -7.78 -14.52 3.20
CA LEU A 112 -7.03 -15.77 3.27
C LEU A 112 -6.15 -15.92 2.03
N GLU A 113 -5.05 -16.65 2.18
CA GLU A 113 -4.27 -17.21 1.07
C GLU A 113 -4.43 -18.73 1.03
N TYR A 114 -4.16 -19.33 -0.12
CA TYR A 114 -4.16 -20.76 -0.25
C TYR A 114 -2.74 -21.30 -0.07
N ALA A 115 -2.51 -22.00 1.05
CA ALA A 115 -1.24 -22.65 1.36
C ALA A 115 -1.13 -23.96 0.56
N THR A 116 -0.62 -23.86 -0.66
CA THR A 116 -0.50 -24.97 -1.62
C THR A 116 0.17 -26.23 -1.01
N SER A 117 1.21 -26.02 -0.18
CA SER A 117 1.93 -27.12 0.47
C SER A 117 1.10 -27.94 1.46
N LYS A 118 0.05 -27.34 2.03
CA LYS A 118 -0.84 -27.96 3.01
C LYS A 118 -2.22 -28.25 2.44
N GLY A 119 -2.55 -27.74 1.27
CA GLY A 119 -3.87 -27.89 0.65
C GLY A 119 -5.00 -27.19 1.43
N GLN A 120 -4.69 -26.19 2.23
CA GLN A 120 -5.60 -25.49 3.14
C GLN A 120 -5.49 -23.97 2.99
N TYR A 121 -6.50 -23.26 3.45
CA TYR A 121 -6.39 -21.80 3.60
C TYR A 121 -5.54 -21.44 4.81
N ALA A 122 -4.87 -20.31 4.71
CA ALA A 122 -4.15 -19.68 5.81
C ALA A 122 -4.53 -18.20 5.90
N PHE A 123 -4.59 -17.67 7.12
CA PHE A 123 -4.71 -16.23 7.28
C PHE A 123 -3.46 -15.53 6.76
N LEU A 124 -3.65 -14.44 5.99
CA LEU A 124 -2.54 -13.59 5.62
C LEU A 124 -1.84 -13.07 6.88
N PRO A 125 -0.51 -13.16 6.98
CA PRO A 125 0.24 -12.70 8.15
C PRO A 125 -0.03 -11.25 8.50
N ARG A 126 -0.41 -10.48 7.50
CA ARG A 126 -0.86 -9.10 7.63
C ARG A 126 -2.06 -8.86 6.74
N GLN A 127 -3.10 -8.30 7.30
CA GLN A 127 -4.32 -8.00 6.58
C GLN A 127 -4.21 -6.68 5.78
N PRO A 128 -4.89 -6.55 4.65
CA PRO A 128 -4.94 -5.30 3.89
C PRO A 128 -5.62 -4.20 4.70
N ALA A 129 -5.53 -2.96 4.20
CA ALA A 129 -6.08 -1.77 4.87
C ALA A 129 -7.56 -1.96 5.25
N GLY A 130 -7.97 -1.38 6.38
CA GLY A 130 -9.29 -1.56 6.98
C GLY A 130 -10.48 -1.31 6.04
N ARG A 131 -10.30 -0.52 4.99
CA ARG A 131 -11.32 -0.34 3.94
C ARG A 131 -11.65 -1.65 3.20
N PHE A 132 -10.67 -2.54 3.02
CA PHE A 132 -10.84 -3.84 2.35
C PHE A 132 -11.38 -4.90 3.32
N THR A 133 -10.83 -5.00 4.53
CA THR A 133 -11.30 -5.95 5.55
C THR A 133 -12.74 -5.68 5.97
N LYS A 134 -13.16 -4.40 5.95
CA LYS A 134 -14.57 -4.04 6.17
C LYS A 134 -15.47 -4.61 5.07
N THR A 135 -15.05 -4.56 3.80
CA THR A 135 -15.82 -5.16 2.70
C THR A 135 -15.78 -6.68 2.72
N ALA A 136 -14.68 -7.29 3.18
CA ALA A 136 -14.57 -8.74 3.41
C ALA A 136 -15.59 -9.22 4.47
N LYS A 137 -15.76 -8.46 5.56
CA LYS A 137 -16.78 -8.75 6.56
C LYS A 137 -18.20 -8.68 5.99
N ASN A 138 -18.47 -7.73 5.09
CA ASN A 138 -19.79 -7.60 4.47
C ASN A 138 -20.11 -8.83 3.61
N VAL A 139 -19.15 -9.34 2.82
CA VAL A 139 -19.39 -10.51 1.96
C VAL A 139 -19.55 -11.80 2.76
N GLY A 140 -18.80 -11.95 3.87
CA GLY A 140 -18.96 -13.11 4.77
C GLY A 140 -20.31 -13.15 5.49
N ASN A 141 -20.96 -12.01 5.68
CA ASN A 141 -22.26 -11.91 6.36
C ASN A 141 -23.43 -11.76 5.38
N ALA A 142 -23.18 -11.75 4.06
CA ALA A 142 -24.22 -11.52 3.06
C ALA A 142 -25.14 -12.73 2.91
N GLU A 143 -26.42 -12.48 2.79
CA GLU A 143 -27.40 -13.53 2.47
C GLU A 143 -27.38 -13.89 0.97
N ALA A 144 -27.87 -15.08 0.63
CA ALA A 144 -27.91 -15.52 -0.76
C ALA A 144 -28.77 -14.57 -1.62
N GLY A 145 -28.16 -14.05 -2.70
CA GLY A 145 -28.79 -13.07 -3.60
C GLY A 145 -28.61 -11.61 -3.18
N GLU A 146 -28.01 -11.32 -2.04
CA GLU A 146 -27.68 -9.96 -1.61
C GLU A 146 -26.51 -9.39 -2.42
N GLN A 147 -26.60 -8.12 -2.81
CA GLN A 147 -25.54 -7.41 -3.51
C GLN A 147 -24.72 -6.59 -2.52
N VAL A 148 -23.47 -7.01 -2.31
CA VAL A 148 -22.54 -6.33 -1.40
C VAL A 148 -21.30 -5.86 -2.14
N ARG A 149 -20.69 -4.77 -1.66
CA ARG A 149 -19.41 -4.30 -2.18
C ARG A 149 -18.28 -5.14 -1.58
N PHE A 150 -17.39 -5.65 -2.43
CA PHE A 150 -16.23 -6.43 -2.04
C PHE A 150 -14.98 -5.98 -2.75
N GLY A 151 -13.83 -6.00 -2.06
CA GLY A 151 -12.52 -5.74 -2.64
C GLY A 151 -11.95 -7.02 -3.24
N VAL A 152 -11.96 -7.14 -4.57
CA VAL A 152 -11.43 -8.30 -5.30
C VAL A 152 -9.98 -8.06 -5.69
N ASP A 153 -9.13 -9.08 -5.49
CA ASP A 153 -7.79 -9.14 -6.06
C ASP A 153 -7.83 -9.91 -7.39
N PRO A 154 -7.72 -9.23 -8.54
CA PRO A 154 -7.81 -9.89 -9.84
C PRO A 154 -6.56 -10.72 -10.17
N THR A 155 -5.48 -10.61 -9.41
CA THR A 155 -4.21 -11.32 -9.65
C THR A 155 -4.12 -12.66 -8.92
N GLY A 156 -5.05 -12.96 -8.01
CA GLY A 156 -5.08 -14.21 -7.24
C GLY A 156 -4.94 -15.47 -8.10
N PRO A 157 -5.73 -15.64 -9.18
CA PRO A 157 -5.68 -16.85 -10.00
C PRO A 157 -4.37 -17.09 -10.75
N THR A 158 -3.56 -16.05 -10.95
CA THR A 158 -2.28 -16.11 -11.67
C THR A 158 -1.07 -16.33 -10.76
N GLY A 159 -1.30 -16.63 -9.48
CA GLY A 159 -0.24 -16.82 -8.50
C GLY A 159 0.42 -15.52 -8.04
N GLY A 160 -0.04 -14.37 -8.53
CA GLY A 160 0.31 -13.06 -8.01
C GLY A 160 -0.67 -12.68 -6.91
N SER A 161 -0.22 -11.96 -5.89
CA SER A 161 -1.12 -11.40 -4.90
C SER A 161 -0.85 -9.92 -4.78
N LEU A 162 -1.70 -9.13 -5.45
CA LEU A 162 -1.65 -7.68 -5.34
C LEU A 162 -1.97 -7.25 -3.91
N LEU A 163 -2.87 -7.98 -3.23
CA LEU A 163 -3.14 -7.81 -1.81
C LEU A 163 -1.91 -8.13 -0.95
N ALA A 164 -1.18 -9.22 -1.22
CA ALA A 164 0.04 -9.55 -0.50
C ALA A 164 1.15 -8.50 -0.74
N ASN A 165 1.29 -7.97 -1.95
CA ASN A 165 2.22 -6.90 -2.26
C ASN A 165 1.85 -5.58 -1.57
N LEU A 166 0.56 -5.23 -1.50
CA LEU A 166 0.08 -4.07 -0.74
C LEU A 166 0.35 -4.20 0.76
N ILE A 167 0.32 -5.43 1.28
CA ILE A 167 0.63 -5.76 2.67
C ILE A 167 2.12 -5.55 2.97
N GLN A 168 3.00 -5.78 2.00
CA GLN A 168 4.45 -5.61 2.15
C GLN A 168 4.88 -4.14 2.19
N THR A 169 4.04 -3.19 1.78
CA THR A 169 4.36 -1.77 1.91
C THR A 169 4.27 -1.32 3.37
N PRO A 170 5.40 -0.98 4.03
CA PRO A 170 5.37 -0.59 5.43
C PRO A 170 4.57 0.70 5.61
N SER A 171 3.73 0.75 6.64
CA SER A 171 3.01 1.96 7.06
C SER A 171 4.00 3.04 7.49
N LEU A 172 3.58 4.31 7.53
CA LEU A 172 4.43 5.41 8.00
C LEU A 172 4.97 5.16 9.43
N MET A 173 4.15 4.57 10.30
CA MET A 173 4.54 4.21 11.66
C MET A 173 5.62 3.12 11.66
N GLU A 174 5.49 2.10 10.84
CA GLU A 174 6.50 1.04 10.71
C GLU A 174 7.79 1.56 10.10
N ARG A 175 7.73 2.47 9.12
CA ARG A 175 8.94 3.14 8.60
C ARG A 175 9.66 3.92 9.70
N ALA A 176 8.91 4.62 10.55
CA ALA A 176 9.48 5.32 11.70
C ALA A 176 10.14 4.34 12.69
N GLN A 177 9.49 3.20 12.98
CA GLN A 177 10.03 2.16 13.86
C GLN A 177 11.24 1.44 13.25
N GLN A 178 11.26 1.22 11.93
CA GLN A 178 12.42 0.64 11.22
C GLN A 178 13.66 1.53 11.31
N GLY A 179 13.48 2.86 11.39
CA GLY A 179 14.56 3.82 11.61
C GLY A 179 15.18 3.78 13.01
N ARG A 180 14.59 2.98 13.94
CA ARG A 180 15.04 2.86 15.33
C ARG A 180 15.32 4.22 15.97
N GLU A 181 16.37 4.32 16.76
CA GLU A 181 16.77 5.54 17.50
C GLU A 181 17.08 6.70 16.56
N VAL A 182 17.74 6.42 15.43
CA VAL A 182 18.09 7.45 14.42
C VAL A 182 16.82 8.00 13.76
N GLY A 183 15.87 7.13 13.41
CA GLY A 183 14.58 7.55 12.83
C GLY A 183 13.79 8.46 13.77
N TYR A 184 13.72 8.13 15.05
CA TYR A 184 13.06 8.98 16.06
C TYR A 184 13.78 10.31 16.25
N ALA A 185 15.13 10.33 16.24
CA ALA A 185 15.91 11.55 16.36
C ALA A 185 15.64 12.50 15.16
N ILE A 186 15.61 11.96 13.93
CA ILE A 186 15.30 12.76 12.72
C ILE A 186 13.88 13.33 12.79
N ILE A 187 12.89 12.53 13.21
CA ILE A 187 11.50 12.99 13.38
C ILE A 187 11.44 14.11 14.43
N ALA A 188 12.14 13.96 15.58
CA ALA A 188 12.16 14.97 16.61
C ALA A 188 12.77 16.30 16.13
N VAL A 189 13.92 16.23 15.42
CA VAL A 189 14.57 17.42 14.82
C VAL A 189 13.64 18.07 13.79
N GLY A 190 12.99 17.26 12.94
CA GLY A 190 12.03 17.75 11.95
C GLY A 190 10.84 18.48 12.60
N LEU A 191 10.32 17.92 13.69
CA LEU A 191 9.19 18.50 14.45
C LEU A 191 9.57 19.83 15.08
N VAL A 192 10.77 19.93 15.69
CA VAL A 192 11.32 21.19 16.22
C VAL A 192 11.47 22.22 15.10
N ALA A 193 12.00 21.84 13.93
CA ALA A 193 12.14 22.72 12.78
C ALA A 193 10.78 23.25 12.29
N VAL A 194 9.76 22.43 12.24
CA VAL A 194 8.39 22.81 11.82
C VAL A 194 7.79 23.78 12.84
N ILE A 195 7.86 23.50 14.13
CA ILE A 195 7.36 24.39 15.20
C ILE A 195 8.08 25.76 15.10
N PHE A 196 9.40 25.74 14.96
CA PHE A 196 10.18 26.95 14.84
C PHE A 196 9.86 27.75 13.57
N SER A 197 9.59 27.08 12.47
CA SER A 197 9.17 27.70 11.20
C SER A 197 7.82 28.40 11.34
N PHE A 198 6.84 27.76 11.98
CA PHE A 198 5.54 28.38 12.24
C PHE A 198 5.65 29.59 13.19
N TRP A 199 6.46 29.47 14.23
CA TRP A 199 6.72 30.59 15.14
C TRP A 199 7.36 31.77 14.39
N LYS A 200 8.34 31.52 13.54
CA LYS A 200 9.00 32.54 12.74
C LYS A 200 8.05 33.17 11.72
N LEU A 201 7.25 32.36 11.04
CA LEU A 201 6.23 32.85 10.11
C LEU A 201 5.22 33.77 10.80
N TYR A 202 4.76 33.40 11.99
CA TYR A 202 3.86 34.24 12.81
C TYR A 202 4.52 35.54 13.23
N SER A 203 5.77 35.49 13.69
CA SER A 203 6.56 36.69 14.04
C SER A 203 6.72 37.67 12.86
N LEU A 204 7.07 37.13 11.67
CA LEU A 204 7.21 37.92 10.46
C LEU A 204 5.86 38.49 9.99
N TYR A 205 4.77 37.75 10.16
CA TYR A 205 3.42 38.24 9.86
C TYR A 205 3.05 39.44 10.73
N ILE A 206 3.30 39.36 12.03
CA ILE A 206 3.04 40.46 12.96
C ILE A 206 3.90 41.67 12.59
N THR A 207 5.20 41.49 12.36
CA THR A 207 6.12 42.56 11.97
C THR A 207 5.69 43.17 10.65
N GLY A 208 5.32 42.38 9.67
CA GLY A 208 4.83 42.85 8.37
C GLY A 208 3.54 43.66 8.47
N THR A 209 2.60 43.24 9.33
CA THR A 209 1.38 44.05 9.57
C THR A 209 1.64 45.35 10.27
N ALA A 210 2.59 45.40 11.20
CA ALA A 210 3.02 46.64 11.88
C ALA A 210 3.71 47.60 10.92
N VAL A 211 4.61 47.07 10.07
CA VAL A 211 5.25 47.87 9.00
C VAL A 211 4.20 48.44 8.03
N ARG A 212 3.23 47.61 7.62
CA ARG A 212 2.17 48.07 6.71
C ARG A 212 1.26 49.14 7.32
N LYS A 213 0.97 49.07 8.61
CA LYS A 213 0.28 50.14 9.31
C LYS A 213 1.13 51.44 9.37
N GLN A 214 2.45 51.29 9.56
CA GLN A 214 3.36 52.48 9.59
C GLN A 214 3.41 53.19 8.26
N THR A 215 3.32 52.52 7.10
CA THR A 215 3.32 53.19 5.77
C THR A 215 2.14 54.15 5.60
N THR A 216 1.04 53.93 6.33
CA THR A 216 -0.17 54.78 6.29
C THR A 216 -0.12 55.86 7.37
N ASN A 217 0.75 55.74 8.35
CA ASN A 217 0.82 56.64 9.51
C ASN A 217 2.04 57.54 9.43
N LYS A 218 1.84 58.88 9.50
CA LYS A 218 2.93 59.86 9.41
C LYS A 218 3.80 59.96 10.67
N ALA A 219 3.25 59.53 11.83
CA ALA A 219 4.00 59.52 13.08
C ALA A 219 4.88 58.26 13.14
N ALA A 220 6.18 58.40 13.37
CA ALA A 220 7.12 57.30 13.49
C ALA A 220 6.88 56.54 14.79
N ASP A 221 6.43 55.27 14.69
CA ASP A 221 6.23 54.37 15.83
C ASP A 221 7.47 53.50 16.04
N PRO A 222 8.23 53.67 17.12
CA PRO A 222 9.46 52.93 17.36
C PRO A 222 9.21 51.41 17.68
N SER A 223 7.97 51.01 17.85
CA SER A 223 7.63 49.60 18.12
C SER A 223 7.86 48.67 16.90
N ASN A 224 7.94 49.24 15.71
CA ASN A 224 8.16 48.51 14.47
C ASN A 224 9.44 48.91 13.75
N PRO A 225 10.08 48.05 12.91
CA PRO A 225 11.35 48.36 12.25
C PRO A 225 11.29 49.59 11.37
N LEU A 226 10.22 49.77 10.59
CA LEU A 226 10.07 50.95 9.71
C LEU A 226 9.95 52.27 10.52
N GLY A 227 9.21 52.22 11.63
CA GLY A 227 9.06 53.41 12.49
C GLY A 227 10.38 53.81 13.14
N ARG A 228 11.25 52.85 13.54
CA ARG A 228 12.59 53.17 14.05
C ARG A 228 13.47 53.84 12.99
N VAL A 229 13.45 53.33 11.75
CA VAL A 229 14.16 53.95 10.63
C VAL A 229 13.62 55.37 10.32
N LEU A 230 12.28 55.54 10.30
CA LEU A 230 11.65 56.83 10.11
C LEU A 230 12.01 57.84 11.20
N LYS A 231 12.12 57.40 12.45
CA LYS A 231 12.55 58.23 13.57
C LYS A 231 13.97 58.73 13.37
N VAL A 232 14.92 57.88 12.93
CA VAL A 232 16.28 58.30 12.59
C VAL A 232 16.27 59.35 11.47
N GLY A 233 15.40 59.21 10.47
CA GLY A 233 15.19 60.19 9.43
C GLY A 233 14.68 61.55 9.97
N GLN A 234 13.68 61.53 10.85
CA GLN A 234 13.14 62.74 11.49
C GLN A 234 14.16 63.44 12.36
N ASP A 235 14.93 62.68 13.15
CA ASP A 235 15.96 63.29 14.06
C ASP A 235 17.15 63.89 13.30
N ASN A 236 17.36 63.49 12.06
CA ASN A 236 18.49 63.96 11.22
C ASN A 236 18.03 64.82 10.03
N PHE A 237 16.77 65.23 9.96
CA PHE A 237 16.17 65.93 8.83
C PHE A 237 16.89 67.30 8.49
N ASN A 238 17.54 67.91 9.45
CA ASN A 238 18.24 69.18 9.26
C ASN A 238 19.71 68.99 8.79
N LYS A 239 20.18 67.81 8.53
CA LYS A 239 21.52 67.52 8.03
C LYS A 239 21.54 67.55 6.50
N ASP A 240 22.75 67.55 5.93
CA ASP A 240 22.95 67.43 4.49
C ASP A 240 22.42 66.07 3.97
N ILE A 241 22.05 66.06 2.69
CA ILE A 241 21.39 64.92 2.07
C ILE A 241 22.25 63.62 2.17
N ASP A 242 23.57 63.75 1.94
CA ASP A 242 24.49 62.58 1.98
C ASP A 242 24.59 61.99 3.38
N THR A 243 24.64 62.85 4.42
CA THR A 243 24.64 62.42 5.82
C THR A 243 23.29 61.74 6.22
N LEU A 244 22.18 62.33 5.75
CA LEU A 244 20.85 61.70 6.02
C LEU A 244 20.71 60.32 5.38
N GLU A 245 21.14 60.18 4.11
CA GLU A 245 21.10 58.92 3.39
C GLU A 245 21.97 57.87 4.09
N LEU A 246 23.20 58.24 4.52
CA LEU A 246 24.08 57.36 5.26
C LEU A 246 23.45 56.90 6.58
N LYS A 247 22.81 57.79 7.35
CA LYS A 247 22.14 57.45 8.61
C LYS A 247 20.92 56.54 8.43
N LEU A 248 20.14 56.73 7.37
CA LEU A 248 19.03 55.84 7.01
C LEU A 248 19.52 54.47 6.61
N ALA A 249 20.58 54.39 5.80
CA ALA A 249 21.20 53.10 5.43
C ALA A 249 21.74 52.33 6.64
N GLU A 250 22.40 53.04 7.57
CA GLU A 250 22.87 52.47 8.83
C GLU A 250 21.72 51.93 9.67
N ALA A 251 20.63 52.67 9.79
CA ALA A 251 19.43 52.26 10.53
C ALA A 251 18.74 51.00 9.89
N ILE A 252 18.67 50.96 8.55
CA ILE A 252 18.13 49.80 7.83
C ILE A 252 19.02 48.58 8.07
N MET A 253 20.34 48.72 8.00
CA MET A 253 21.27 47.63 8.26
C MET A 253 21.20 47.15 9.71
N ALA A 254 20.91 48.00 10.69
CA ALA A 254 20.75 47.65 12.08
C ALA A 254 19.49 46.82 12.35
N GLU A 255 18.42 46.99 11.55
CA GLU A 255 17.18 46.23 11.68
C GLU A 255 17.24 44.82 11.04
N ARG A 256 18.10 44.63 10.04
CA ARG A 256 18.21 43.39 9.28
C ARG A 256 18.51 42.18 10.10
N PRO A 257 19.45 42.17 11.08
CA PRO A 257 19.75 40.99 11.90
C PRO A 257 18.55 40.48 12.70
N ALA A 258 17.70 41.38 13.19
CA ALA A 258 16.50 40.99 13.94
C ALA A 258 15.45 40.30 13.07
N ILE A 259 15.33 40.73 11.80
CA ILE A 259 14.41 40.13 10.82
C ILE A 259 14.96 38.78 10.33
N ASP A 260 16.26 38.68 10.07
CA ASP A 260 16.92 37.49 9.55
C ASP A 260 17.19 36.44 10.64
N MET A 261 17.11 36.80 11.92
CA MET A 261 17.36 35.91 13.04
C MET A 261 16.49 34.66 12.97
N GLY A 262 17.12 33.46 12.99
CA GLY A 262 16.49 32.17 12.94
C GLY A 262 16.29 31.58 11.52
N ILE A 263 16.34 32.40 10.46
CA ILE A 263 16.26 31.89 9.08
C ILE A 263 17.47 31.01 8.77
N GLY A 264 18.66 31.39 9.22
CA GLY A 264 19.89 30.62 9.10
C GLY A 264 19.78 29.23 9.77
N PHE A 265 19.13 29.18 10.93
CA PHE A 265 18.90 27.90 11.66
C PHE A 265 18.00 26.94 10.87
N ILE A 266 16.88 27.43 10.33
CA ILE A 266 15.98 26.64 9.46
C ILE A 266 16.75 26.11 8.24
N LYS A 267 17.57 26.95 7.60
CA LYS A 267 18.38 26.58 6.45
C LYS A 267 19.39 25.48 6.79
N ILE A 268 20.06 25.56 7.93
CA ILE A 268 20.99 24.52 8.40
C ILE A 268 20.27 23.20 8.61
N ILE A 269 19.13 23.19 9.31
CA ILE A 269 18.36 21.97 9.55
C ILE A 269 17.87 21.35 8.23
N SER A 270 17.41 22.16 7.27
CA SER A 270 16.94 21.66 5.97
C SER A 270 18.03 20.94 5.16
N VAL A 271 19.30 21.27 5.40
CA VAL A 271 20.46 20.61 4.76
C VAL A 271 20.90 19.38 5.53
N ILE A 272 20.91 19.43 6.86
CA ILE A 272 21.42 18.33 7.69
C ILE A 272 20.42 17.17 7.78
N ALA A 273 19.13 17.46 7.85
CA ALA A 273 18.11 16.43 8.03
C ALA A 273 18.11 15.33 6.93
N PRO A 274 18.23 15.62 5.63
CA PRO A 274 18.37 14.61 4.59
C PRO A 274 19.69 13.82 4.63
N LEU A 275 20.76 14.42 5.19
CA LEU A 275 22.08 13.77 5.29
C LEU A 275 22.18 12.82 6.48
N ALA A 276 21.28 12.94 7.45
CA ALA A 276 21.25 12.11 8.64
C ALA A 276 20.41 10.81 8.44
N GLY A 277 19.60 10.72 7.37
CA GLY A 277 18.80 9.56 6.98
C GLY A 277 19.32 8.84 5.79
#